data_8c04b4bdf7b2b9888dc7396579a981d6
#
_entry.id   8c04b4bdf7b2b9888dc7396579a981d6
#
_cell.length_a   1.000
_cell.length_b   1.000
_cell.length_c   1.000
_cell.angle_alpha   90.00
_cell.angle_beta   90.00
_cell.angle_gamma   90.00
#
_symmetry.space_group_name_H-M   'P 1'
#
loop_
_entity.id
_entity.type
_entity.pdbx_description
1 polymer ?
#
loop_
_entity_poly.entity_id
_entity_poly.type
_entity_poly.pdbx_seq_one_letter_code
_entity_poly.pdbx_strand_id
1 'polypeptide(L)'
;MDIDRQAVEVTKLSLLLKVLEGENEETISKQLTLFQERALPDLGENIKCGNSLIGWDILEDNPGLGQEEIERINPFDWEREFGEVFRRGGFDVVIGNPPYIRIQMMKEWAPLEVEYYNKKYVSAKKGNYDIYVAFVERGLSLL
;
A
#
# COMPACT_ATOMS: atom_id res chain seq x y z
N MET A 1 -2.83 -3.39 1.23
CA MET A 1 -1.91 -2.63 0.37
C MET A 1 -0.63 -3.41 0.15
N ASP A 2 -0.10 -3.40 -1.05
CA ASP A 2 1.17 -4.06 -1.42
C ASP A 2 1.94 -3.17 -2.40
N ILE A 3 3.26 -3.29 -2.42
CA ILE A 3 4.11 -2.56 -3.38
C ILE A 3 4.11 -3.24 -4.75
N ASP A 4 3.90 -4.56 -4.78
CA ASP A 4 3.84 -5.36 -6.00
C ASP A 4 2.46 -5.28 -6.65
N ARG A 5 2.43 -4.71 -7.85
CA ARG A 5 1.21 -4.56 -8.65
C ARG A 5 0.57 -5.90 -9.00
N GLN A 6 1.38 -6.92 -9.28
CA GLN A 6 0.86 -8.26 -9.61
C GLN A 6 0.21 -8.89 -8.39
N ALA A 7 0.83 -8.77 -7.21
CA ALA A 7 0.25 -9.24 -5.95
C ALA A 7 -1.10 -8.58 -5.65
N VAL A 8 -1.22 -7.27 -5.89
CA VAL A 8 -2.48 -6.52 -5.74
C VAL A 8 -3.55 -7.06 -6.70
N GLU A 9 -3.25 -7.24 -7.98
CA GLU A 9 -4.22 -7.74 -8.96
C GLU A 9 -4.63 -9.20 -8.68
N VAL A 10 -3.69 -10.06 -8.30
CA VAL A 10 -4.00 -11.44 -7.90
C VAL A 10 -4.88 -11.46 -6.65
N THR A 11 -4.61 -10.58 -5.68
CA THR A 11 -5.43 -10.46 -4.47
C THR A 11 -6.87 -10.04 -4.81
N LYS A 12 -7.05 -9.01 -5.65
CA LYS A 12 -8.37 -8.58 -6.11
C LYS A 12 -9.11 -9.74 -6.78
N LEU A 13 -8.45 -10.42 -7.73
CA LEU A 13 -9.04 -11.56 -8.43
C LEU A 13 -9.43 -12.68 -7.47
N SER A 14 -8.55 -13.04 -6.55
CA SER A 14 -8.80 -14.10 -5.56
C SER A 14 -10.00 -13.79 -4.67
N LEU A 15 -10.13 -12.54 -4.23
CA LEU A 15 -11.29 -12.10 -3.43
C LEU A 15 -12.58 -12.09 -4.24
N LEU A 16 -12.53 -11.66 -5.51
CA LEU A 16 -13.70 -11.72 -6.41
C LEU A 16 -14.15 -13.16 -6.64
N LEU A 17 -13.20 -14.08 -6.88
CA LEU A 17 -13.51 -15.50 -7.02
C LEU A 17 -14.10 -16.07 -5.72
N LYS A 18 -13.60 -15.63 -4.56
CA LYS A 18 -14.13 -16.05 -3.26
C LYS A 18 -15.58 -15.62 -3.03
N VAL A 19 -15.95 -14.43 -3.49
CA VAL A 19 -17.34 -13.96 -3.44
C VAL A 19 -18.25 -14.87 -4.30
N LEU A 20 -17.73 -15.39 -5.43
CA LEU A 20 -18.50 -16.27 -6.32
C LEU A 20 -18.58 -17.71 -5.84
N GLU A 21 -17.76 -18.15 -4.88
CA GLU A 21 -17.72 -19.51 -4.36
C GLU A 21 -19.00 -19.93 -3.61
N GLY A 22 -20.07 -19.65 -3.81
CA GLY A 22 -21.34 -20.06 -3.17
C GLY A 22 -22.52 -19.62 -3.98
N GLU A 23 -22.24 -18.91 -5.08
CA GLU A 23 -23.26 -18.40 -5.97
C GLU A 23 -23.52 -19.39 -7.12
N ASN A 24 -24.75 -19.44 -7.57
CA ASN A 24 -25.14 -20.18 -8.77
C ASN A 24 -25.68 -19.22 -9.85
N GLU A 25 -25.89 -19.71 -11.08
CA GLU A 25 -26.37 -18.89 -12.19
C GLU A 25 -27.68 -18.14 -11.87
N GLU A 26 -28.57 -18.76 -11.06
CA GLU A 26 -29.85 -18.14 -10.70
C GLU A 26 -29.66 -16.99 -9.69
N THR A 27 -28.76 -17.13 -8.70
CA THR A 27 -28.49 -16.08 -7.71
C THR A 27 -27.78 -14.90 -8.35
N ILE A 28 -26.79 -15.14 -9.20
CA ILE A 28 -26.09 -14.10 -9.95
C ILE A 28 -27.05 -13.36 -10.89
N SER A 29 -27.90 -14.09 -11.63
CA SER A 29 -28.87 -13.47 -12.55
C SER A 29 -29.93 -12.65 -11.82
N LYS A 30 -30.39 -13.09 -10.64
CA LYS A 30 -31.35 -12.34 -9.80
C LYS A 30 -30.72 -11.07 -9.23
N GLN A 31 -29.46 -11.12 -8.78
CA GLN A 31 -28.75 -9.93 -8.28
C GLN A 31 -28.56 -8.88 -9.39
N LEU A 32 -28.13 -9.29 -10.58
CA LEU A 32 -28.00 -8.39 -11.74
C LEU A 32 -29.32 -7.75 -12.15
N THR A 33 -30.42 -8.48 -12.05
CA THR A 33 -31.76 -8.00 -12.48
C THR A 33 -32.41 -7.09 -11.44
N LEU A 34 -32.22 -7.39 -10.13
CA LEU A 34 -32.88 -6.67 -9.04
C LEU A 34 -32.20 -5.34 -8.67
N PHE A 35 -30.89 -5.24 -8.80
CA PHE A 35 -30.14 -4.08 -8.28
C PHE A 35 -29.51 -3.22 -9.35
N GLN A 36 -29.49 -3.61 -10.63
CA GLN A 36 -28.72 -2.95 -11.71
C GLN A 36 -27.24 -2.65 -11.29
N GLU A 37 -26.77 -3.33 -10.27
CA GLU A 37 -25.43 -3.18 -9.71
C GLU A 37 -24.50 -4.23 -10.30
N ARG A 38 -23.20 -3.95 -10.24
CA ARG A 38 -22.18 -4.91 -10.65
C ARG A 38 -22.29 -6.16 -9.78
N ALA A 39 -22.31 -7.35 -10.39
CA ALA A 39 -22.31 -8.63 -9.68
C ALA A 39 -21.10 -8.82 -8.77
N LEU A 40 -20.02 -8.09 -9.02
CA LEU A 40 -18.79 -8.11 -8.25
C LEU A 40 -18.50 -6.72 -7.70
N PRO A 41 -18.09 -6.62 -6.42
CA PRO A 41 -17.70 -5.35 -5.80
C PRO A 41 -16.46 -4.76 -6.49
N ASP A 42 -16.40 -3.43 -6.55
CA ASP A 42 -15.18 -2.75 -6.93
C ASP A 42 -14.22 -2.71 -5.72
N LEU A 43 -13.14 -3.47 -5.82
CA LEU A 43 -12.12 -3.54 -4.78
C LEU A 43 -11.03 -2.47 -4.92
N GLY A 44 -11.10 -1.60 -5.93
CA GLY A 44 -10.11 -0.58 -6.21
C GLY A 44 -9.95 0.44 -5.09
N GLU A 45 -11.05 0.74 -4.37
CA GLU A 45 -11.01 1.66 -3.24
C GLU A 45 -10.40 1.03 -1.97
N ASN A 46 -10.44 -0.29 -1.84
CA ASN A 46 -9.99 -1.00 -0.66
C ASN A 46 -8.59 -1.61 -0.81
N ILE A 47 -8.21 -2.01 -2.03
CA ILE A 47 -6.96 -2.71 -2.31
C ILE A 47 -6.08 -1.82 -3.17
N LYS A 48 -5.08 -1.23 -2.55
CA LYS A 48 -4.19 -0.24 -3.17
C LYS A 48 -2.80 -0.83 -3.43
N CYS A 49 -2.16 -0.33 -4.49
CA CYS A 49 -0.78 -0.61 -4.84
C CYS A 49 0.08 0.61 -4.56
N GLY A 50 1.19 0.43 -3.85
CA GLY A 50 2.14 1.51 -3.58
C GLY A 50 3.08 1.21 -2.43
N ASN A 51 4.08 2.05 -2.28
CA ASN A 51 5.04 1.99 -1.19
C ASN A 51 4.45 2.60 0.09
N SER A 52 4.20 1.78 1.09
CA SER A 52 3.60 2.24 2.35
C SER A 52 4.45 3.22 3.14
N LEU A 53 5.76 3.26 2.89
CA LEU A 53 6.71 4.09 3.64
C LEU A 53 7.08 5.39 2.93
N ILE A 54 6.97 5.44 1.59
CA ILE A 54 7.44 6.56 0.78
C ILE A 54 6.26 7.28 0.15
N GLY A 55 6.15 8.57 0.46
CA GLY A 55 5.20 9.49 -0.14
C GLY A 55 5.77 10.21 -1.36
N TRP A 56 4.92 10.98 -2.02
CA TRP A 56 5.31 11.80 -3.17
C TRP A 56 6.26 12.95 -2.81
N ASP A 57 6.42 13.25 -1.52
CA ASP A 57 7.40 14.21 -0.98
C ASP A 57 8.86 13.78 -1.24
N ILE A 58 9.12 12.53 -1.63
CA ILE A 58 10.45 12.09 -2.12
C ILE A 58 10.92 12.92 -3.33
N LEU A 59 10.00 13.43 -4.15
CA LEU A 59 10.32 14.24 -5.33
C LEU A 59 10.77 15.65 -4.96
N GLU A 60 10.40 16.17 -3.79
CA GLU A 60 10.85 17.48 -3.30
C GLU A 60 12.36 17.46 -3.05
N ASP A 61 12.87 16.38 -2.49
CA ASP A 61 14.31 16.17 -2.26
C ASP A 61 15.04 15.73 -3.54
N ASN A 62 14.33 15.13 -4.51
CA ASN A 62 14.90 14.52 -5.72
C ASN A 62 14.13 14.94 -6.98
N PRO A 63 14.16 16.23 -7.37
CA PRO A 63 13.35 16.73 -8.50
C PRO A 63 13.78 16.20 -9.87
N GLY A 64 14.91 15.50 -9.95
CA GLY A 64 15.44 14.90 -11.17
C GLY A 64 15.18 13.41 -11.33
N LEU A 65 14.37 12.79 -10.48
CA LEU A 65 14.06 11.37 -10.59
C LEU A 65 13.40 11.03 -11.91
N GLY A 66 13.95 10.02 -12.61
CA GLY A 66 13.39 9.49 -13.84
C GLY A 66 12.09 8.71 -13.61
N GLN A 67 11.28 8.59 -14.67
CA GLN A 67 10.01 7.87 -14.60
C GLN A 67 10.18 6.41 -14.14
N GLU A 68 11.19 5.71 -14.64
CA GLU A 68 11.48 4.31 -14.24
C GLU A 68 11.74 4.18 -12.73
N GLU A 69 12.44 5.16 -12.16
CA GLU A 69 12.76 5.15 -10.74
C GLU A 69 11.55 5.47 -9.87
N ILE A 70 10.71 6.40 -10.32
CA ILE A 70 9.42 6.71 -9.67
C ILE A 70 8.52 5.47 -9.69
N GLU A 71 8.43 4.77 -10.81
CA GLU A 71 7.65 3.53 -10.93
C GLU A 71 8.19 2.41 -10.03
N ARG A 72 9.52 2.28 -9.91
CA ARG A 72 10.18 1.33 -9.02
C ARG A 72 9.92 1.62 -7.55
N ILE A 73 10.05 2.87 -7.14
CA ILE A 73 9.79 3.33 -5.76
C ILE A 73 8.30 3.22 -5.44
N ASN A 74 7.43 3.50 -6.42
CA ASN A 74 5.98 3.45 -6.34
C ASN A 74 5.43 4.27 -5.14
N PRO A 75 5.70 5.60 -5.06
CA PRO A 75 5.29 6.44 -3.94
C PRO A 75 3.78 6.39 -3.71
N PHE A 76 3.34 6.46 -2.45
CA PHE A 76 1.95 6.35 -2.08
C PHE A 76 1.50 7.46 -1.13
N ASP A 77 0.36 8.06 -1.43
CA ASP A 77 -0.26 9.08 -0.58
C ASP A 77 -1.45 8.48 0.18
N TRP A 78 -1.24 8.20 1.46
CA TRP A 78 -2.25 7.62 2.33
C TRP A 78 -3.46 8.54 2.52
N GLU A 79 -3.24 9.84 2.71
CA GLU A 79 -4.31 10.80 2.97
C GLU A 79 -5.19 11.03 1.74
N ARG A 80 -4.59 11.01 0.56
CA ARG A 80 -5.30 11.11 -0.71
C ARG A 80 -6.11 9.85 -1.00
N GLU A 81 -5.49 8.70 -0.84
CA GLU A 81 -6.08 7.40 -1.21
C GLU A 81 -7.14 6.91 -0.20
N PHE A 82 -7.03 7.31 1.06
CA PHE A 82 -7.95 6.96 2.14
C PHE A 82 -8.51 8.19 2.87
N GLY A 83 -8.80 9.26 2.12
CA GLY A 83 -9.24 10.55 2.66
C GLY A 83 -10.45 10.48 3.60
N GLU A 84 -11.39 9.55 3.37
CA GLU A 84 -12.54 9.31 4.25
C GLU A 84 -12.10 8.81 5.64
N VAL A 85 -11.09 7.92 5.68
CA VAL A 85 -10.56 7.35 6.92
C VAL A 85 -9.87 8.44 7.73
N PHE A 86 -9.00 9.23 7.10
CA PHE A 86 -8.27 10.31 7.78
C PHE A 86 -9.19 11.45 8.26
N ARG A 87 -10.29 11.72 7.57
CA ARG A 87 -11.32 12.67 8.07
C ARG A 87 -12.01 12.21 9.35
N ARG A 88 -12.00 10.91 9.64
CA ARG A 88 -12.56 10.30 10.87
C ARG A 88 -11.53 10.14 11.98
N GLY A 89 -10.25 10.46 11.72
CA GLY A 89 -9.17 10.42 12.70
C GLY A 89 -8.14 9.32 12.49
N GLY A 90 -8.20 8.55 11.39
CA GLY A 90 -7.27 7.49 11.04
C GLY A 90 -7.91 6.11 11.00
N PHE A 91 -7.09 5.07 10.94
CA PHE A 91 -7.54 3.67 10.96
C PHE A 91 -7.74 3.20 12.40
N ASP A 92 -8.73 2.35 12.65
CA ASP A 92 -8.95 1.74 13.97
C ASP A 92 -7.92 0.65 14.30
N VAL A 93 -7.40 -0.02 13.28
CA VAL A 93 -6.42 -1.11 13.41
C VAL A 93 -5.52 -1.13 12.18
N VAL A 94 -4.23 -1.32 12.39
CA VAL A 94 -3.26 -1.59 11.33
C VAL A 94 -2.66 -2.97 11.52
N ILE A 95 -2.74 -3.81 10.49
CA ILE A 95 -2.15 -5.16 10.46
C ILE A 95 -1.19 -5.22 9.27
N GLY A 96 0.01 -5.74 9.49
CA GLY A 96 1.01 -5.86 8.45
C GLY A 96 2.01 -6.98 8.70
N ASN A 97 2.65 -7.41 7.64
CA ASN A 97 3.80 -8.30 7.69
C ASN A 97 4.97 -7.61 6.98
N PRO A 98 5.69 -6.71 7.67
CA PRO A 98 6.79 -5.97 7.06
C PRO A 98 7.99 -6.88 6.76
N PRO A 99 8.78 -6.54 5.73
CA PRO A 99 9.99 -7.30 5.41
C PRO A 99 11.07 -7.14 6.50
N TYR A 100 11.79 -8.23 6.78
CA TYR A 100 12.93 -8.25 7.70
C TYR A 100 14.23 -8.05 6.91
N ILE A 101 14.46 -6.83 6.46
CA ILE A 101 15.64 -6.48 5.65
C ILE A 101 16.47 -5.46 6.43
N ARG A 102 17.78 -5.77 6.57
CA ARG A 102 18.72 -4.83 7.19
C ARG A 102 18.97 -3.65 6.28
N ILE A 103 18.95 -2.46 6.86
CA ILE A 103 19.14 -1.21 6.12
C ILE A 103 20.48 -1.14 5.36
N GLN A 104 21.53 -1.81 5.88
CA GLN A 104 22.83 -1.88 5.20
C GLN A 104 22.74 -2.60 3.86
N MET A 105 21.93 -3.67 3.78
CA MET A 105 21.72 -4.39 2.52
C MET A 105 20.94 -3.53 1.53
N MET A 106 19.97 -2.74 2.01
CA MET A 106 19.19 -1.84 1.15
C MET A 106 20.04 -0.72 0.54
N LYS A 107 21.08 -0.26 1.21
CA LYS A 107 21.98 0.79 0.68
C LYS A 107 22.64 0.41 -0.65
N GLU A 108 22.79 -0.87 -0.93
CA GLU A 108 23.44 -1.36 -2.16
C GLU A 108 22.52 -1.24 -3.39
N TRP A 109 21.21 -1.39 -3.21
CA TRP A 109 20.25 -1.43 -4.32
C TRP A 109 19.13 -0.40 -4.23
N ALA A 110 18.91 0.24 -3.07
CA ALA A 110 17.86 1.23 -2.84
C ALA A 110 18.39 2.42 -1.99
N PRO A 111 19.48 3.10 -2.40
CA PRO A 111 20.10 4.16 -1.59
C PRO A 111 19.18 5.36 -1.36
N LEU A 112 18.34 5.72 -2.33
CA LEU A 112 17.40 6.83 -2.24
C LEU A 112 16.31 6.58 -1.20
N GLU A 113 15.76 5.37 -1.18
CA GLU A 113 14.76 4.95 -0.18
C GLU A 113 15.36 4.97 1.22
N VAL A 114 16.61 4.52 1.37
CA VAL A 114 17.31 4.56 2.66
C VAL A 114 17.52 6.01 3.13
N GLU A 115 17.90 6.92 2.24
CA GLU A 115 18.03 8.33 2.57
C GLU A 115 16.70 8.94 3.00
N TYR A 116 15.62 8.62 2.28
CA TYR A 116 14.27 9.04 2.63
C TYR A 116 13.88 8.53 4.02
N TYR A 117 14.10 7.24 4.34
CA TYR A 117 13.76 6.69 5.65
C TYR A 117 14.52 7.39 6.77
N ASN A 118 15.82 7.63 6.60
CA ASN A 118 16.65 8.32 7.57
C ASN A 118 16.18 9.77 7.86
N LYS A 119 15.59 10.44 6.87
CA LYS A 119 15.02 11.79 7.02
C LYS A 119 13.64 11.74 7.66
N LYS A 120 12.77 10.85 7.18
CA LYS A 120 11.34 10.85 7.48
C LYS A 120 11.00 10.19 8.81
N TYR A 121 11.65 9.06 9.14
CA TYR A 121 11.31 8.24 10.31
C TYR A 121 12.30 8.45 11.46
N VAL A 122 11.75 8.71 12.65
CA VAL A 122 12.56 8.87 13.88
C VAL A 122 13.26 7.56 14.24
N SER A 123 12.56 6.43 14.08
CA SER A 123 13.08 5.07 14.31
C SER A 123 14.23 4.70 13.38
N ALA A 124 14.35 5.37 12.24
CA ALA A 124 15.34 5.10 11.19
C ALA A 124 16.56 6.06 11.22
N LYS A 125 16.62 7.01 12.16
CA LYS A 125 17.67 8.07 12.15
C LYS A 125 19.06 7.61 12.49
N LYS A 126 19.25 6.52 13.24
CA LYS A 126 20.59 6.11 13.74
C LYS A 126 20.76 4.60 13.81
N GLY A 127 21.95 4.16 13.42
CA GLY A 127 22.43 2.80 13.68
C GLY A 127 22.06 1.78 12.63
N ASN A 128 22.22 0.54 13.03
CA ASN A 128 21.86 -0.63 12.24
C ASN A 128 20.44 -1.03 12.66
N TYR A 129 19.51 -0.95 11.73
CA TYR A 129 18.12 -1.34 11.98
C TYR A 129 17.59 -2.17 10.80
N ASP A 130 16.56 -2.91 11.06
CA ASP A 130 15.78 -3.56 10.04
C ASP A 130 14.62 -2.65 9.62
N ILE A 131 14.27 -2.63 8.34
CA ILE A 131 13.25 -1.70 7.81
C ILE A 131 11.89 -1.81 8.51
N TYR A 132 11.60 -2.93 9.17
CA TYR A 132 10.33 -3.12 9.87
C TYR A 132 10.05 -2.03 10.92
N VAL A 133 11.09 -1.38 11.51
CA VAL A 133 10.88 -0.31 12.51
C VAL A 133 10.19 0.90 11.88
N ALA A 134 10.52 1.23 10.62
CA ALA A 134 9.84 2.29 9.88
C ALA A 134 8.37 1.90 9.57
N PHE A 135 8.10 0.63 9.31
CA PHE A 135 6.72 0.14 9.14
C PHE A 135 5.91 0.26 10.42
N VAL A 136 6.51 -0.04 11.60
CA VAL A 136 5.84 0.15 12.88
C VAL A 136 5.54 1.63 13.13
N GLU A 137 6.52 2.52 12.91
CA GLU A 137 6.32 3.96 13.06
C GLU A 137 5.24 4.49 12.09
N ARG A 138 5.26 4.05 10.82
CA ARG A 138 4.22 4.40 9.86
C ARG A 138 2.86 3.87 10.30
N GLY A 139 2.78 2.60 10.73
CA GLY A 139 1.55 2.00 11.22
C GLY A 139 0.92 2.79 12.37
N LEU A 140 1.74 3.23 13.34
CA LEU A 140 1.28 4.09 14.43
C LEU A 140 0.80 5.48 13.95
N SER A 141 1.39 6.01 12.90
CA SER A 141 0.97 7.31 12.33
C SER A 141 -0.31 7.24 11.51
N LEU A 142 -0.78 6.06 11.18
CA LEU A 142 -2.03 5.83 10.44
C LEU A 142 -3.25 5.63 11.35
N LEU A 143 -3.03 5.38 12.66
CA LEU A 143 -4.05 5.26 13.69
C LEU A 143 -4.52 6.64 14.16
#